data_c7e512b4db035e63d595c0c030a79bce
#
_entry.id   c7e512b4db035e63d595c0c030a79bce
#
_cell.length_a   1.000
_cell.length_b   1.000
_cell.length_c   1.000
_cell.angle_alpha   90.00
_cell.angle_beta   90.00
_cell.angle_gamma   90.00
#
_symmetry.space_group_name_H-M   'P 1'
#
loop_
_entity.id
_entity.type
_entity.pdbx_description
1 polymer ?
#
loop_
_entity_poly.entity_id
_entity_poly.type
_entity_poly.pdbx_seq_one_letter_code
_entity_poly.pdbx_strand_id
1 'polypeptide(L)'
;MRRYLAGVLLSLVLAAPARADAAKLKLGPDAVPLMAATAHLREAPALDYWKLASFYVPQATSSACSVASIAMAVNFARGLPPGAEDALVTQTALLDAVADEAWARQAAEGGDGVRFDELVLALERSLVAYGLTHWRIEVLRPRDAAAALARLRAALAANEGSDRDVILAYFNQGVLTGDWDGPHVSPIGAYDAATDRVLVMDVDREWYVPYWTPVPRLLDAMLRPAPAEHGPLAGETGGLVWLRADG
;
A
#
# COMPACT_ATOMS: atom_id res chain seq x y z
N MET A 1 -75.59 -36.78 -28.37
CA MET A 1 -74.14 -37.04 -28.02
C MET A 1 -73.36 -35.77 -28.19
N ARG A 2 -73.09 -35.08 -27.07
CA ARG A 2 -72.24 -33.85 -27.04
C ARG A 2 -70.84 -34.22 -26.63
N ARG A 3 -69.80 -33.98 -27.51
CA ARG A 3 -68.38 -34.15 -27.25
C ARG A 3 -67.84 -32.85 -26.67
N TYR A 4 -67.33 -32.87 -25.43
CA TYR A 4 -66.59 -31.81 -24.82
C TYR A 4 -65.14 -32.00 -25.20
N LEU A 5 -64.52 -31.01 -25.89
CA LEU A 5 -63.12 -30.89 -26.09
C LEU A 5 -62.50 -30.08 -24.91
N ALA A 6 -61.72 -30.76 -24.10
CA ALA A 6 -60.96 -30.09 -23.06
C ALA A 6 -59.65 -29.56 -23.67
N GLY A 7 -59.50 -28.23 -23.74
CA GLY A 7 -58.27 -27.59 -24.13
C GLY A 7 -57.31 -27.54 -22.94
N VAL A 8 -56.15 -28.15 -23.09
CA VAL A 8 -55.00 -28.01 -22.13
C VAL A 8 -54.22 -26.77 -22.49
N LEU A 9 -54.29 -25.72 -21.65
CA LEU A 9 -53.41 -24.56 -21.73
C LEU A 9 -52.03 -24.94 -21.12
N LEU A 10 -51.01 -25.04 -21.97
CA LEU A 10 -49.60 -25.23 -21.57
C LEU A 10 -49.03 -23.85 -21.24
N SER A 11 -48.88 -23.51 -19.97
CA SER A 11 -48.24 -22.27 -19.51
C SER A 11 -46.73 -22.44 -19.63
N LEU A 12 -46.13 -21.76 -20.62
CA LEU A 12 -44.68 -21.65 -20.75
C LEU A 12 -44.13 -20.67 -19.69
N VAL A 13 -43.56 -21.18 -18.64
CA VAL A 13 -42.81 -20.37 -17.67
C VAL A 13 -41.43 -20.07 -18.28
N LEU A 14 -41.27 -18.87 -18.81
CA LEU A 14 -39.94 -18.33 -19.20
C LEU A 14 -39.14 -18.08 -17.94
N ALA A 15 -38.23 -19.00 -17.61
CA ALA A 15 -37.21 -18.76 -16.60
C ALA A 15 -36.26 -17.66 -17.11
N ALA A 16 -36.28 -16.50 -16.46
CA ALA A 16 -35.26 -15.48 -16.71
C ALA A 16 -33.87 -16.06 -16.40
N PRO A 17 -32.87 -15.85 -17.25
CA PRO A 17 -31.49 -16.29 -16.94
C PRO A 17 -31.03 -15.62 -15.65
N ALA A 18 -30.63 -16.41 -14.67
CA ALA A 18 -29.96 -15.92 -13.49
C ALA A 18 -28.69 -15.15 -13.98
N ARG A 19 -28.64 -13.84 -13.71
CA ARG A 19 -27.41 -13.08 -13.90
C ARG A 19 -26.39 -13.72 -12.98
N ALA A 20 -25.37 -14.35 -13.55
CA ALA A 20 -24.17 -14.67 -12.79
C ALA A 20 -23.61 -13.33 -12.29
N ASP A 21 -23.50 -13.17 -10.98
CA ASP A 21 -22.84 -12.00 -10.41
C ASP A 21 -21.43 -11.92 -11.03
N ALA A 22 -21.12 -10.76 -11.62
CA ALA A 22 -19.79 -10.53 -12.17
C ALA A 22 -18.78 -10.72 -11.03
N ALA A 23 -17.74 -11.53 -11.28
CA ALA A 23 -16.70 -11.75 -10.29
C ALA A 23 -16.12 -10.39 -9.84
N LYS A 24 -15.98 -10.23 -8.52
CA LYS A 24 -15.35 -9.02 -7.93
C LYS A 24 -13.94 -8.87 -8.48
N LEU A 25 -13.61 -7.71 -9.03
CA LEU A 25 -12.28 -7.44 -9.54
C LEU A 25 -11.30 -7.30 -8.38
N LYS A 26 -10.11 -7.87 -8.55
CA LYS A 26 -9.01 -7.79 -7.58
C LYS A 26 -8.52 -6.35 -7.39
N LEU A 27 -8.46 -5.59 -8.46
CA LEU A 27 -8.16 -4.17 -8.48
C LEU A 27 -9.37 -3.41 -8.98
N GLY A 28 -9.83 -2.44 -8.22
CA GLY A 28 -10.90 -1.52 -8.61
C GLY A 28 -10.47 -0.57 -9.73
N PRO A 29 -11.39 0.25 -10.24
CA PRO A 29 -11.12 1.14 -11.37
C PRO A 29 -10.04 2.20 -11.09
N ASP A 30 -9.81 2.50 -9.81
CA ASP A 30 -8.82 3.49 -9.38
C ASP A 30 -7.41 2.90 -9.18
N ALA A 31 -7.26 1.57 -9.14
CA ALA A 31 -5.99 0.88 -8.99
C ALA A 31 -5.58 0.22 -10.32
N VAL A 32 -4.79 0.92 -11.12
CA VAL A 32 -4.35 0.44 -12.43
C VAL A 32 -3.01 -0.26 -12.31
N PRO A 33 -2.90 -1.58 -12.60
CA PRO A 33 -1.65 -2.31 -12.50
C PRO A 33 -0.52 -1.61 -13.25
N LEU A 34 0.67 -1.56 -12.66
CA LEU A 34 1.86 -0.95 -13.26
C LEU A 34 2.09 -1.44 -14.69
N MET A 35 1.96 -2.75 -14.93
CA MET A 35 2.17 -3.35 -16.24
C MET A 35 1.16 -2.90 -17.31
N ALA A 36 -0.01 -2.42 -16.90
CA ALA A 36 -1.03 -1.89 -17.80
C ALA A 36 -0.87 -0.37 -18.06
N ALA A 37 -0.06 0.32 -17.25
CA ALA A 37 0.09 1.78 -17.30
C ALA A 37 1.57 2.22 -17.20
N THR A 38 2.45 1.53 -17.93
CA THR A 38 3.91 1.82 -17.92
C THR A 38 4.26 3.20 -18.50
N ALA A 39 3.33 3.86 -19.21
CA ALA A 39 3.55 5.20 -19.74
C ALA A 39 3.89 6.22 -18.64
N HIS A 40 3.23 6.14 -17.48
CA HIS A 40 3.48 7.03 -16.35
C HIS A 40 4.95 6.97 -15.86
N LEU A 41 5.57 5.78 -15.82
CA LEU A 41 6.99 5.65 -15.47
C LEU A 41 7.95 6.24 -16.51
N ARG A 42 7.52 6.41 -17.75
CA ARG A 42 8.36 7.03 -18.78
C ARG A 42 8.27 8.54 -18.80
N GLU A 43 7.23 9.10 -18.20
CA GLU A 43 6.93 10.53 -18.18
C GLU A 43 7.33 11.18 -16.85
N ALA A 44 7.31 10.41 -15.75
CA ALA A 44 7.82 10.83 -14.45
C ALA A 44 9.31 10.46 -14.29
N PRO A 45 10.10 11.20 -13.51
CA PRO A 45 11.48 10.84 -13.17
C PRO A 45 11.57 9.49 -12.46
N ALA A 46 10.58 9.18 -11.62
CA ALA A 46 10.41 7.92 -10.89
C ALA A 46 11.68 7.48 -10.14
N LEU A 47 12.38 8.43 -9.52
CA LEU A 47 13.69 8.21 -8.89
C LEU A 47 13.60 7.16 -7.79
N ASP A 48 12.55 7.19 -6.98
CA ASP A 48 12.34 6.20 -5.93
C ASP A 48 12.02 4.82 -6.50
N TYR A 49 11.22 4.74 -7.56
CA TYR A 49 10.89 3.46 -8.18
C TYR A 49 12.15 2.72 -8.63
N TRP A 50 13.06 3.39 -9.33
CA TRP A 50 14.26 2.74 -9.85
C TRP A 50 15.19 2.23 -8.75
N LYS A 51 15.26 2.93 -7.62
CA LYS A 51 16.02 2.49 -6.44
C LYS A 51 15.28 1.40 -5.67
N LEU A 52 14.02 1.61 -5.32
CA LEU A 52 13.20 0.67 -4.55
C LEU A 52 12.96 -0.65 -5.28
N ALA A 53 12.87 -0.62 -6.62
CA ALA A 53 12.71 -1.84 -7.42
C ALA A 53 13.86 -2.83 -7.20
N SER A 54 15.08 -2.34 -6.91
CA SER A 54 16.23 -3.18 -6.56
C SER A 54 16.10 -3.86 -5.19
N PHE A 55 15.25 -3.31 -4.31
CA PHE A 55 15.03 -3.78 -2.94
C PHE A 55 13.60 -4.31 -2.72
N TYR A 56 12.83 -4.42 -3.79
CA TYR A 56 11.42 -4.79 -3.70
C TYR A 56 11.25 -6.24 -3.24
N VAL A 57 10.60 -6.40 -2.10
CA VAL A 57 10.32 -7.69 -1.48
C VAL A 57 8.83 -7.82 -1.14
N PRO A 58 8.19 -8.99 -1.33
CA PRO A 58 6.87 -9.25 -0.81
C PRO A 58 6.90 -9.31 0.72
N GLN A 59 5.79 -8.96 1.36
CA GLN A 59 5.63 -9.23 2.79
C GLN A 59 5.74 -10.75 3.05
N ALA A 60 6.41 -11.11 4.15
CA ALA A 60 6.71 -12.50 4.47
C ALA A 60 5.53 -13.25 5.09
N THR A 61 4.57 -12.53 5.66
CA THR A 61 3.36 -13.04 6.30
C THR A 61 2.18 -12.18 5.91
N SER A 62 0.95 -12.61 6.21
CA SER A 62 -0.28 -11.84 5.94
C SER A 62 -0.32 -10.47 6.64
N SER A 63 0.50 -10.25 7.68
CA SER A 63 0.51 -9.02 8.50
C SER A 63 1.84 -8.26 8.48
N ALA A 64 2.80 -8.66 7.61
CA ALA A 64 4.16 -8.09 7.60
C ALA A 64 4.35 -6.90 6.64
N CYS A 65 3.28 -6.20 6.23
CA CYS A 65 3.39 -5.07 5.31
C CYS A 65 4.31 -3.96 5.84
N SER A 66 4.28 -3.67 7.14
CA SER A 66 5.17 -2.70 7.79
C SER A 66 6.62 -3.14 7.74
N VAL A 67 6.89 -4.42 7.98
CA VAL A 67 8.27 -4.98 7.98
C VAL A 67 8.86 -4.96 6.57
N ALA A 68 8.10 -5.40 5.57
CA ALA A 68 8.53 -5.38 4.18
C ALA A 68 8.83 -3.94 3.71
N SER A 69 7.91 -3.00 3.98
CA SER A 69 8.06 -1.60 3.58
C SER A 69 9.25 -0.93 4.28
N ILE A 70 9.46 -1.18 5.58
CA ILE A 70 10.62 -0.65 6.31
C ILE A 70 11.92 -1.29 5.83
N ALA A 71 11.95 -2.60 5.55
CA ALA A 71 13.15 -3.26 5.00
C ALA A 71 13.56 -2.64 3.66
N MET A 72 12.60 -2.33 2.78
CA MET A 72 12.85 -1.60 1.54
C MET A 72 13.42 -0.20 1.80
N ALA A 73 12.81 0.56 2.73
CA ALA A 73 13.27 1.91 3.07
C ALA A 73 14.67 1.92 3.72
N VAL A 74 14.97 0.95 4.58
CA VAL A 74 16.30 0.80 5.19
C VAL A 74 17.35 0.44 4.13
N ASN A 75 17.06 -0.49 3.22
CA ASN A 75 17.96 -0.81 2.12
C ASN A 75 18.18 0.40 1.18
N PHE A 76 17.10 1.15 0.88
CA PHE A 76 17.20 2.40 0.13
C PHE A 76 18.15 3.40 0.81
N ALA A 77 17.99 3.59 2.13
CA ALA A 77 18.80 4.53 2.91
C ALA A 77 20.26 4.10 3.06
N ARG A 78 20.52 2.80 3.16
CA ARG A 78 21.88 2.23 3.18
C ARG A 78 22.57 2.30 1.83
N GLY A 79 21.82 2.28 0.75
CA GLY A 79 22.35 2.08 -0.59
C GLY A 79 22.89 0.66 -0.82
N LEU A 80 23.68 0.49 -1.88
CA LEU A 80 24.33 -0.80 -2.16
C LEU A 80 25.41 -1.08 -1.12
N PRO A 81 25.43 -2.27 -0.51
CA PRO A 81 26.48 -2.67 0.39
C PRO A 81 27.85 -2.66 -0.33
N PRO A 82 28.90 -2.08 0.27
CA PRO A 82 30.19 -1.92 -0.40
C PRO A 82 31.00 -3.22 -0.45
N GLY A 83 30.77 -4.14 0.48
CA GLY A 83 31.53 -5.39 0.60
C GLY A 83 30.76 -6.60 0.03
N ALA A 84 31.51 -7.55 -0.54
CA ALA A 84 30.90 -8.77 -1.09
C ALA A 84 30.19 -9.64 -0.03
N GLU A 85 30.60 -9.49 1.23
CA GLU A 85 30.00 -10.21 2.37
C GLU A 85 28.82 -9.47 3.00
N ASP A 86 28.57 -8.21 2.57
CA ASP A 86 27.51 -7.38 3.15
C ASP A 86 26.14 -7.77 2.54
N ALA A 87 25.27 -8.32 3.34
CA ALA A 87 23.92 -8.69 2.90
C ALA A 87 22.97 -7.49 2.86
N LEU A 88 21.95 -7.57 2.00
CA LEU A 88 20.77 -6.72 2.09
C LEU A 88 19.99 -7.04 3.37
N VAL A 89 19.28 -6.03 3.89
CA VAL A 89 18.42 -6.19 5.05
C VAL A 89 17.19 -6.99 4.63
N THR A 90 17.05 -8.18 5.22
CA THR A 90 15.84 -9.00 5.08
C THR A 90 14.82 -8.64 6.17
N GLN A 91 13.55 -9.04 6.01
CA GLN A 91 12.52 -8.82 7.01
C GLN A 91 12.88 -9.47 8.36
N THR A 92 13.41 -10.68 8.33
CA THR A 92 13.88 -11.38 9.54
C THR A 92 15.04 -10.63 10.20
N ALA A 93 16.07 -10.27 9.43
CA ALA A 93 17.22 -9.54 9.96
C ALA A 93 16.82 -8.17 10.53
N LEU A 94 15.81 -7.51 9.95
CA LEU A 94 15.25 -6.25 10.45
C LEU A 94 14.60 -6.44 11.81
N LEU A 95 13.72 -7.44 11.96
CA LEU A 95 13.05 -7.73 13.24
C LEU A 95 14.06 -8.12 14.31
N ASP A 96 15.05 -8.93 13.98
CA ASP A 96 16.12 -9.34 14.90
C ASP A 96 16.98 -8.14 15.36
N ALA A 97 17.33 -7.24 14.45
CA ALA A 97 18.13 -6.07 14.76
C ALA A 97 17.39 -5.03 15.61
N VAL A 98 16.09 -4.83 15.36
CA VAL A 98 15.26 -3.90 16.14
C VAL A 98 14.87 -4.50 17.49
N ALA A 99 14.74 -5.83 17.57
CA ALA A 99 14.43 -6.59 18.78
C ALA A 99 13.16 -6.11 19.52
N ASP A 100 12.13 -5.68 18.74
CA ASP A 100 10.83 -5.30 19.28
C ASP A 100 9.85 -6.47 19.18
N GLU A 101 9.67 -7.16 20.30
CA GLU A 101 8.78 -8.33 20.36
C GLU A 101 7.31 -7.99 20.05
N ALA A 102 6.85 -6.76 20.34
CA ALA A 102 5.49 -6.36 20.03
C ALA A 102 5.31 -6.26 18.51
N TRP A 103 6.22 -5.58 17.84
CA TRP A 103 6.22 -5.48 16.38
C TRP A 103 6.35 -6.85 15.71
N ALA A 104 7.23 -7.71 16.21
CA ALA A 104 7.39 -9.06 15.69
C ALA A 104 6.09 -9.89 15.78
N ARG A 105 5.37 -9.79 16.92
CA ARG A 105 4.05 -10.45 17.07
C ARG A 105 2.98 -9.86 16.16
N GLN A 106 2.93 -8.52 16.03
CA GLN A 106 1.97 -7.83 15.16
C GLN A 106 2.19 -8.16 13.67
N ALA A 107 3.43 -8.40 13.26
CA ALA A 107 3.82 -8.74 11.90
C ALA A 107 3.84 -10.25 11.61
N ALA A 108 3.58 -11.10 12.59
CA ALA A 108 3.52 -12.55 12.40
C ALA A 108 2.30 -12.95 11.56
N GLU A 109 2.28 -14.18 11.06
CA GLU A 109 1.12 -14.73 10.35
C GLU A 109 -0.14 -14.64 11.21
N GLY A 110 -1.20 -13.99 10.69
CA GLY A 110 -2.44 -13.72 11.42
C GLY A 110 -2.30 -12.69 12.55
N GLY A 111 -1.20 -11.92 12.59
CA GLY A 111 -1.06 -10.79 13.51
C GLY A 111 -1.95 -9.62 13.13
N ASP A 112 -2.16 -8.69 14.07
CA ASP A 112 -3.06 -7.54 13.87
C ASP A 112 -2.48 -6.47 12.91
N GLY A 113 -1.17 -6.50 12.60
CA GLY A 113 -0.48 -5.38 11.97
C GLY A 113 -0.14 -4.26 12.97
N VAL A 114 0.29 -3.11 12.46
CA VAL A 114 0.71 -1.97 13.28
C VAL A 114 -0.20 -0.76 13.11
N ARG A 115 -0.34 0.06 14.16
CA ARG A 115 -0.95 1.38 14.07
C ARG A 115 -0.01 2.35 13.35
N PHE A 116 -0.55 3.48 12.90
CA PHE A 116 0.27 4.50 12.21
C PHE A 116 1.45 4.99 13.07
N ASP A 117 1.21 5.30 14.33
CA ASP A 117 2.27 5.79 15.23
C ASP A 117 3.30 4.69 15.56
N GLU A 118 2.88 3.41 15.59
CA GLU A 118 3.78 2.26 15.75
C GLU A 118 4.64 2.04 14.50
N LEU A 119 4.12 2.29 13.30
CA LEU A 119 4.92 2.29 12.06
C LEU A 119 6.03 3.33 12.13
N VAL A 120 5.73 4.56 12.57
CA VAL A 120 6.74 5.62 12.74
C VAL A 120 7.82 5.18 13.71
N LEU A 121 7.43 4.66 14.89
CA LEU A 121 8.35 4.18 15.91
C LEU A 121 9.20 2.99 15.42
N ALA A 122 8.61 2.05 14.68
CA ALA A 122 9.33 0.92 14.11
C ALA A 122 10.39 1.39 13.10
N LEU A 123 10.06 2.38 12.25
CA LEU A 123 11.04 2.97 11.34
C LEU A 123 12.16 3.71 12.10
N GLU A 124 11.84 4.52 13.11
CA GLU A 124 12.86 5.21 13.95
C GLU A 124 13.83 4.21 14.57
N ARG A 125 13.32 3.14 15.19
CA ARG A 125 14.14 2.08 15.78
C ARG A 125 15.00 1.36 14.73
N SER A 126 14.45 1.16 13.54
CA SER A 126 15.20 0.56 12.42
C SER A 126 16.34 1.42 11.96
N LEU A 127 16.16 2.74 11.87
CA LEU A 127 17.24 3.68 11.54
C LEU A 127 18.36 3.63 12.59
N VAL A 128 18.00 3.59 13.87
CA VAL A 128 18.99 3.46 14.97
C VAL A 128 19.73 2.12 14.88
N ALA A 129 19.01 1.01 14.68
CA ALA A 129 19.59 -0.33 14.62
C ALA A 129 20.60 -0.48 13.48
N TYR A 130 20.41 0.25 12.37
CA TYR A 130 21.30 0.23 11.20
C TYR A 130 22.26 1.44 11.11
N GLY A 131 22.33 2.27 12.17
CA GLY A 131 23.27 3.40 12.22
C GLY A 131 22.96 4.53 11.24
N LEU A 132 21.71 4.65 10.78
CA LEU A 132 21.25 5.62 9.79
C LEU A 132 20.85 6.96 10.44
N THR A 133 21.73 7.50 11.27
CA THR A 133 21.46 8.69 12.10
C THR A 133 21.39 10.01 11.31
N HIS A 134 21.79 10.01 10.05
CA HIS A 134 21.70 11.13 9.12
C HIS A 134 20.41 11.13 8.29
N TRP A 135 19.45 10.33 8.70
CA TRP A 135 18.11 10.30 8.12
C TRP A 135 17.10 10.78 9.16
N ARG A 136 16.13 11.58 8.74
CA ARG A 136 15.03 12.06 9.58
C ARG A 136 13.69 11.60 9.03
N ILE A 137 12.71 11.51 9.90
CA ILE A 137 11.34 11.17 9.56
C ILE A 137 10.48 12.41 9.65
N GLU A 138 9.76 12.71 8.57
CA GLU A 138 8.68 13.68 8.53
C GLU A 138 7.34 12.95 8.42
N VAL A 139 6.32 13.39 9.15
CA VAL A 139 5.00 12.78 9.15
C VAL A 139 3.98 13.75 8.56
N LEU A 140 3.19 13.27 7.59
CA LEU A 140 2.03 13.95 7.08
C LEU A 140 0.80 13.08 7.37
N ARG A 141 0.05 13.41 8.43
CA ARG A 141 -1.19 12.72 8.79
C ARG A 141 -2.38 13.63 8.50
N PRO A 142 -3.13 13.39 7.40
CA PRO A 142 -4.28 14.22 7.03
C PRO A 142 -5.41 14.07 8.04
N ARG A 143 -6.11 15.18 8.31
CA ARG A 143 -7.31 15.20 9.16
C ARG A 143 -8.50 15.85 8.45
N ASP A 144 -8.22 16.69 7.46
CA ASP A 144 -9.18 17.42 6.65
C ASP A 144 -8.81 17.28 5.18
N ALA A 145 -9.75 16.78 4.37
CA ALA A 145 -9.51 16.49 2.97
C ALA A 145 -9.12 17.73 2.14
N ALA A 146 -9.78 18.88 2.36
CA ALA A 146 -9.59 20.06 1.54
C ALA A 146 -8.19 20.67 1.70
N ALA A 147 -7.71 20.81 2.94
CA ALA A 147 -6.37 21.32 3.22
C ALA A 147 -5.27 20.28 2.98
N ALA A 148 -5.58 18.98 3.15
CA ALA A 148 -4.60 17.92 3.05
C ALA A 148 -4.22 17.60 1.60
N LEU A 149 -5.11 17.70 0.62
CA LEU A 149 -4.83 17.33 -0.76
C LEU A 149 -3.67 18.15 -1.37
N ALA A 150 -3.67 19.46 -1.15
CA ALA A 150 -2.59 20.32 -1.63
C ALA A 150 -1.24 19.98 -0.97
N ARG A 151 -1.25 19.68 0.35
CA ARG A 151 -0.05 19.28 1.08
C ARG A 151 0.46 17.90 0.64
N LEU A 152 -0.45 16.97 0.37
CA LEU A 152 -0.11 15.64 -0.14
C LEU A 152 0.57 15.74 -1.51
N ARG A 153 -0.01 16.51 -2.45
CA ARG A 153 0.60 16.76 -3.77
C ARG A 153 1.97 17.42 -3.66
N ALA A 154 2.11 18.40 -2.77
CA ALA A 154 3.37 19.09 -2.55
C ALA A 154 4.45 18.12 -1.99
N ALA A 155 4.09 17.24 -1.05
CA ALA A 155 5.00 16.24 -0.52
C ALA A 155 5.43 15.23 -1.61
N LEU A 156 4.47 14.72 -2.39
CA LEU A 156 4.74 13.80 -3.50
C LEU A 156 5.62 14.44 -4.59
N ALA A 157 5.35 15.70 -4.96
CA ALA A 157 6.16 16.41 -5.94
C ALA A 157 7.59 16.69 -5.44
N ALA A 158 7.75 17.00 -4.16
CA ALA A 158 9.06 17.20 -3.56
C ALA A 158 9.86 15.89 -3.50
N ASN A 159 9.20 14.78 -3.16
CA ASN A 159 9.80 13.45 -3.16
C ASN A 159 10.18 13.01 -4.58
N GLU A 160 9.32 13.21 -5.59
CA GLU A 160 9.61 12.87 -6.99
C GLU A 160 10.85 13.62 -7.54
N GLY A 161 11.13 14.80 -7.01
CA GLY A 161 12.30 15.62 -7.37
C GLY A 161 13.59 15.27 -6.63
N SER A 162 13.58 14.27 -5.74
CA SER A 162 14.69 13.88 -4.88
C SER A 162 15.03 12.40 -5.07
N ASP A 163 16.30 12.07 -4.99
CA ASP A 163 16.79 10.69 -4.97
C ASP A 163 17.34 10.28 -3.58
N ARG A 164 17.11 11.13 -2.57
CA ARG A 164 17.64 11.02 -1.20
C ARG A 164 16.52 10.96 -0.15
N ASP A 165 15.36 10.50 -0.53
CA ASP A 165 14.23 10.32 0.36
C ASP A 165 13.31 9.21 -0.15
N VAL A 166 12.42 8.70 0.69
CA VAL A 166 11.42 7.68 0.36
C VAL A 166 10.19 7.85 1.23
N ILE A 167 9.02 7.63 0.65
CA ILE A 167 7.74 7.73 1.34
C ILE A 167 7.18 6.32 1.56
N LEU A 168 6.77 6.03 2.81
CA LEU A 168 5.87 4.94 3.15
C LEU A 168 4.46 5.51 3.33
N ALA A 169 3.49 4.96 2.63
CA ALA A 169 2.09 5.34 2.78
C ALA A 169 1.36 4.30 3.65
N TYR A 170 0.63 4.79 4.65
CA TYR A 170 -0.32 4.01 5.43
C TYR A 170 -1.73 4.42 4.99
N PHE A 171 -2.54 3.46 4.58
CA PHE A 171 -3.84 3.73 3.98
C PHE A 171 -4.78 2.53 4.11
N ASN A 172 -6.08 2.75 3.89
CA ASN A 172 -7.05 1.67 3.79
C ASN A 172 -7.03 1.07 2.38
N GLN A 173 -6.62 -0.19 2.27
CA GLN A 173 -6.44 -0.91 0.99
C GLN A 173 -7.75 -1.01 0.19
N GLY A 174 -8.88 -1.22 0.86
CA GLY A 174 -10.17 -1.40 0.20
C GLY A 174 -10.66 -0.16 -0.54
N VAL A 175 -10.26 1.04 -0.11
CA VAL A 175 -10.59 2.28 -0.83
C VAL A 175 -9.92 2.32 -2.19
N LEU A 176 -8.68 1.85 -2.32
CA LEU A 176 -7.92 1.86 -3.57
C LEU A 176 -8.30 0.70 -4.47
N THR A 177 -8.36 -0.51 -3.92
CA THR A 177 -8.54 -1.73 -4.71
C THR A 177 -9.99 -2.18 -4.85
N GLY A 178 -10.87 -1.74 -3.92
CA GLY A 178 -12.25 -2.24 -3.83
C GLY A 178 -12.34 -3.66 -3.26
N ASP A 179 -11.24 -4.22 -2.76
CA ASP A 179 -11.17 -5.61 -2.31
C ASP A 179 -11.20 -5.74 -0.79
N TRP A 180 -10.07 -5.65 -0.11
CA TRP A 180 -9.97 -5.84 1.33
C TRP A 180 -10.04 -4.49 2.07
N ASP A 181 -11.07 -4.29 2.91
CA ASP A 181 -11.29 -3.05 3.69
C ASP A 181 -10.48 -3.10 4.98
N GLY A 182 -9.21 -2.73 4.91
CA GLY A 182 -8.30 -2.77 6.06
C GLY A 182 -7.04 -1.92 5.88
N PRO A 183 -6.31 -1.66 6.99
CA PRO A 183 -5.11 -0.83 6.98
C PRO A 183 -3.93 -1.56 6.33
N HIS A 184 -3.21 -0.87 5.47
CA HIS A 184 -2.06 -1.38 4.74
C HIS A 184 -0.92 -0.37 4.69
N VAL A 185 0.31 -0.86 4.53
CA VAL A 185 1.52 -0.05 4.38
C VAL A 185 2.26 -0.48 3.13
N SER A 186 2.59 0.49 2.27
CA SER A 186 3.45 0.24 1.12
C SER A 186 4.28 1.46 0.76
N PRO A 187 5.48 1.29 0.18
CA PRO A 187 6.26 2.40 -0.34
C PRO A 187 5.59 3.06 -1.54
N ILE A 188 5.80 4.36 -1.69
CA ILE A 188 5.49 5.11 -2.89
C ILE A 188 6.70 5.05 -3.83
N GLY A 189 6.49 4.65 -5.06
CA GLY A 189 7.56 4.51 -6.05
C GLY A 189 7.70 5.70 -6.98
N ALA A 190 6.61 6.42 -7.28
CA ALA A 190 6.65 7.57 -8.18
C ALA A 190 5.39 8.43 -8.06
N TYR A 191 5.48 9.67 -8.52
CA TYR A 191 4.35 10.59 -8.68
C TYR A 191 4.34 11.18 -10.09
N ASP A 192 3.31 10.89 -10.86
CA ASP A 192 3.05 11.53 -12.14
C ASP A 192 2.16 12.76 -11.94
N ALA A 193 2.78 13.93 -11.88
CA ALA A 193 2.08 15.20 -11.67
C ALA A 193 1.16 15.58 -12.84
N ALA A 194 1.42 15.11 -14.06
CA ALA A 194 0.62 15.43 -15.23
C ALA A 194 -0.77 14.77 -15.17
N THR A 195 -0.84 13.57 -14.61
CA THR A 195 -2.10 12.82 -14.47
C THR A 195 -2.60 12.77 -13.03
N ASP A 196 -1.88 13.39 -12.08
CA ASP A 196 -2.16 13.38 -10.63
C ASP A 196 -2.29 11.96 -10.07
N ARG A 197 -1.36 11.08 -10.46
CA ARG A 197 -1.33 9.67 -10.03
C ARG A 197 -0.05 9.34 -9.29
N VAL A 198 -0.18 8.45 -8.33
CA VAL A 198 0.93 7.94 -7.53
C VAL A 198 1.07 6.44 -7.72
N LEU A 199 2.31 5.95 -7.80
CA LEU A 199 2.62 4.52 -7.86
C LEU A 199 2.76 3.97 -6.44
N VAL A 200 1.87 3.09 -6.05
CA VAL A 200 1.98 2.29 -4.83
C VAL A 200 2.76 1.02 -5.17
N MET A 201 3.89 0.81 -4.51
CA MET A 201 4.70 -0.43 -4.64
C MET A 201 4.18 -1.47 -3.64
N ASP A 202 2.98 -1.97 -3.91
CA ASP A 202 2.26 -2.85 -2.99
C ASP A 202 3.09 -4.08 -2.62
N VAL A 203 3.31 -4.28 -1.31
CA VAL A 203 4.12 -5.37 -0.78
C VAL A 203 3.34 -6.66 -0.56
N ASP A 204 2.02 -6.63 -0.62
CA ASP A 204 1.17 -7.82 -0.55
C ASP A 204 1.08 -8.54 -1.91
N ARG A 205 2.20 -9.13 -2.32
CA ARG A 205 2.37 -9.78 -3.62
C ARG A 205 1.60 -11.08 -3.78
N GLU A 206 1.05 -11.62 -2.74
CA GLU A 206 0.13 -12.74 -2.84
C GLU A 206 -1.18 -12.32 -3.51
N TRP A 207 -1.63 -11.11 -3.19
CA TRP A 207 -2.93 -10.60 -3.64
C TRP A 207 -2.85 -9.48 -4.66
N TYR A 208 -1.82 -8.62 -4.62
CA TYR A 208 -1.71 -7.42 -5.44
C TYR A 208 -0.39 -7.35 -6.22
N VAL A 209 -0.32 -6.42 -7.12
CA VAL A 209 0.90 -5.99 -7.83
C VAL A 209 1.04 -4.48 -7.64
N PRO A 210 2.20 -3.87 -7.87
CA PRO A 210 2.30 -2.41 -7.90
C PRO A 210 1.29 -1.80 -8.85
N TYR A 211 0.64 -0.72 -8.41
CA TYR A 211 -0.43 -0.06 -9.16
C TYR A 211 -0.39 1.45 -9.03
N TRP A 212 -0.90 2.11 -10.06
CA TRP A 212 -1.14 3.55 -10.08
C TRP A 212 -2.53 3.86 -9.54
N THR A 213 -2.61 4.88 -8.67
CA THR A 213 -3.89 5.38 -8.15
C THR A 213 -3.94 6.89 -8.19
N PRO A 214 -5.12 7.53 -8.38
CA PRO A 214 -5.24 8.98 -8.28
C PRO A 214 -4.89 9.47 -6.87
N VAL A 215 -4.16 10.59 -6.76
CA VAL A 215 -3.80 11.17 -5.45
C VAL A 215 -5.02 11.48 -4.57
N PRO A 216 -6.16 11.99 -5.10
CA PRO A 216 -7.37 12.13 -4.28
C PRO A 216 -7.86 10.81 -3.67
N ARG A 217 -7.76 9.69 -4.40
CA ARG A 217 -8.16 8.38 -3.88
C ARG A 217 -7.21 7.88 -2.79
N LEU A 218 -5.90 8.13 -2.94
CA LEU A 218 -4.94 7.86 -1.87
C LEU A 218 -5.28 8.67 -0.60
N LEU A 219 -5.65 9.94 -0.74
CA LEU A 219 -6.10 10.76 0.38
C LEU A 219 -7.37 10.19 1.03
N ASP A 220 -8.38 9.81 0.23
CA ASP A 220 -9.59 9.15 0.75
C ASP A 220 -9.24 7.88 1.54
N ALA A 221 -8.30 7.09 1.03
CA ALA A 221 -7.82 5.87 1.68
C ALA A 221 -7.07 6.15 2.99
N MET A 222 -6.33 7.25 3.08
CA MET A 222 -5.68 7.69 4.32
C MET A 222 -6.68 8.18 5.36
N LEU A 223 -7.76 8.82 4.92
CA LEU A 223 -8.79 9.35 5.82
C LEU A 223 -9.81 8.30 6.24
N ARG A 224 -9.91 7.17 5.55
CA ARG A 224 -10.83 6.08 5.86
C ARG A 224 -10.40 5.37 7.14
N PRO A 225 -11.21 5.42 8.22
CA PRO A 225 -10.91 4.66 9.42
C PRO A 225 -10.97 3.15 9.15
N ALA A 226 -10.07 2.40 9.78
CA ALA A 226 -10.14 0.94 9.76
C ALA A 226 -11.46 0.45 10.41
N PRO A 227 -12.15 -0.51 9.80
CA PRO A 227 -13.37 -1.10 10.35
C PRO A 227 -13.19 -1.75 11.73
N ALA A 228 -14.30 -1.91 12.46
CA ALA A 228 -14.27 -2.42 13.83
C ALA A 228 -13.75 -3.87 13.95
N GLU A 229 -13.89 -4.66 12.89
CA GLU A 229 -13.42 -6.04 12.80
C GLU A 229 -11.89 -6.16 12.84
N HIS A 230 -11.15 -5.07 12.61
CA HIS A 230 -9.70 -5.05 12.73
C HIS A 230 -9.19 -4.89 14.17
N GLY A 231 -10.05 -5.08 15.18
CA GLY A 231 -9.66 -5.17 16.57
C GLY A 231 -8.80 -3.99 17.06
N PRO A 232 -7.51 -4.21 17.38
CA PRO A 232 -6.63 -3.13 17.85
C PRO A 232 -6.44 -1.98 16.87
N LEU A 233 -6.65 -2.21 15.58
CA LEU A 233 -6.52 -1.19 14.53
C LEU A 233 -7.86 -0.48 14.22
N ALA A 234 -8.96 -0.85 14.86
CA ALA A 234 -10.26 -0.22 14.63
C ALA A 234 -10.18 1.30 14.80
N GLY A 235 -10.70 2.04 13.82
CA GLY A 235 -10.68 3.49 13.81
C GLY A 235 -9.33 4.12 13.38
N GLU A 236 -8.30 3.30 13.11
CA GLU A 236 -7.00 3.82 12.68
C GLU A 236 -7.12 4.47 11.30
N THR A 237 -6.47 5.62 11.13
CA THR A 237 -6.39 6.38 9.87
C THR A 237 -4.94 6.51 9.44
N GLY A 238 -4.73 6.74 8.15
CA GLY A 238 -3.42 6.73 7.55
C GLY A 238 -2.72 8.09 7.42
N GLY A 239 -1.67 8.07 6.62
CA GLY A 239 -0.82 9.20 6.31
C GLY A 239 0.45 8.79 5.57
N LEU A 240 1.38 9.72 5.43
CA LEU A 240 2.72 9.49 4.92
C LEU A 240 3.74 9.49 6.06
N VAL A 241 4.67 8.54 5.99
CA VAL A 241 5.90 8.51 6.78
C VAL A 241 7.03 8.74 5.76
N TRP A 242 7.62 9.92 5.80
CA TRP A 242 8.59 10.38 4.82
C TRP A 242 10.00 10.36 5.41
N LEU A 243 10.79 9.41 4.97
CA LEU A 243 12.19 9.27 5.35
C LEU A 243 13.05 10.12 4.41
N ARG A 244 13.86 11.03 4.96
CA ARG A 244 14.69 11.98 4.23
C ARG A 244 16.12 12.00 4.76
N ALA A 245 17.10 12.00 3.86
CA ALA A 245 18.48 12.26 4.25
C ALA A 245 18.66 13.72 4.69
N ASP A 246 19.49 13.94 5.69
CA ASP A 246 19.95 15.28 6.04
C ASP A 246 20.72 15.90 4.86
N GLY A 247 20.56 17.21 4.67
CA GLY A 247 21.14 17.95 3.56
C GLY A 247 22.66 18.02 3.59
#